data_b300f40b394b2ef9ea54cd53f1c4da5f
#
_entry.id   b300f40b394b2ef9ea54cd53f1c4da5f
#
_cell.length_a   1.000
_cell.length_b   1.000
_cell.length_c   1.000
_cell.angle_alpha   90.00
_cell.angle_beta   90.00
_cell.angle_gamma   90.00
#
_symmetry.space_group_name_H-M   'P 1'
#
loop_
_entity.id
_entity.type
_entity.pdbx_description
1 polymer ?
#
loop_
_entity_poly.entity_id
_entity_poly.type
_entity_poly.pdbx_seq_one_letter_code
_entity_poly.pdbx_strand_id
1 'polypeptide(L)'
;MATFTNQARLTYTGGSAASNITVGELVEVLTAAKTAVVPNYERGGTVTYLITLTNTGTTALTNLTVTDDLGGYTFGANTVYPLAYTAGSVRYYQNGALQAAPAVTAGPPLTISGITVPAGGNVTLAYEAAATEFAPLAAESTVVNTATAAGAGLANPVTATETVSPLSAAQLAINKALSPTTVTENGQLTYTFTVQNSGNTAADAAANVVITDTFDPRLSNLTVTLNGTALTAPTQYTYDAATGLFSTVAGVVTVPAATVTQDTATGAYTVVPGTATLTVTGTV
;
A
#
# COMPACT_ATOMS: atom_id res chain seq x y z
N MET A 1 5.86 -28.12 19.96
CA MET A 1 7.01 -28.70 20.74
C MET A 1 7.55 -29.87 19.95
N ALA A 2 8.82 -29.86 19.63
CA ALA A 2 9.49 -30.96 18.95
C ALA A 2 10.10 -31.89 20.00
N THR A 3 9.96 -33.21 19.81
CA THR A 3 10.60 -34.20 20.70
C THR A 3 11.88 -34.69 20.04
N PHE A 4 12.91 -34.94 20.87
CA PHE A 4 14.14 -35.59 20.43
C PHE A 4 14.43 -36.80 21.29
N THR A 5 15.14 -37.77 20.72
CA THR A 5 15.53 -39.01 21.42
C THR A 5 17.03 -39.16 21.40
N ASN A 6 17.60 -39.75 22.46
CA ASN A 6 19.01 -40.08 22.56
C ASN A 6 19.18 -41.47 23.15
N GLN A 7 20.13 -42.22 22.60
CA GLN A 7 20.52 -43.55 23.09
C GLN A 7 22.03 -43.71 23.01
N ALA A 8 22.65 -44.11 24.10
CA ALA A 8 24.05 -44.43 24.14
C ALA A 8 24.32 -45.90 23.76
N ARG A 9 25.50 -46.17 23.20
CA ARG A 9 25.99 -47.51 22.93
C ARG A 9 27.32 -47.76 23.64
N LEU A 10 27.40 -48.86 24.40
CA LEU A 10 28.61 -49.40 24.97
C LEU A 10 29.16 -50.48 24.06
N THR A 11 30.46 -50.42 23.76
CA THR A 11 31.16 -51.46 23.02
C THR A 11 32.35 -51.92 23.85
N TYR A 12 32.54 -53.24 24.01
CA TYR A 12 33.64 -53.87 24.79
C TYR A 12 34.13 -55.11 24.06
N THR A 13 35.31 -55.63 24.53
CA THR A 13 35.86 -56.87 23.93
C THR A 13 34.90 -58.05 24.17
N GLY A 14 34.24 -58.49 23.10
CA GLY A 14 33.27 -59.61 23.15
C GLY A 14 31.81 -59.20 23.01
N GLY A 15 31.46 -57.89 22.90
CA GLY A 15 30.10 -57.50 22.71
C GLY A 15 29.80 -55.98 22.66
N SER A 16 28.52 -55.69 22.51
CA SER A 16 28.00 -54.33 22.66
C SER A 16 26.62 -54.33 23.33
N ALA A 17 26.32 -53.27 24.06
CA ALA A 17 25.01 -53.04 24.67
C ALA A 17 24.52 -51.62 24.34
N ALA A 18 23.23 -51.45 24.23
CA ALA A 18 22.60 -50.14 24.08
C ALA A 18 21.93 -49.71 25.41
N SER A 19 21.95 -48.45 25.72
CA SER A 19 21.18 -47.89 26.84
C SER A 19 19.66 -47.89 26.52
N ASN A 20 18.86 -47.54 27.52
CA ASN A 20 17.51 -47.09 27.25
C ASN A 20 17.52 -45.85 26.34
N ILE A 21 16.43 -45.63 25.61
CA ILE A 21 16.17 -44.39 24.88
C ILE A 21 15.67 -43.36 25.89
N THR A 22 16.27 -42.16 25.89
CA THR A 22 15.74 -41.00 26.58
C THR A 22 15.01 -40.10 25.61
N VAL A 23 13.92 -39.50 26.06
CA VAL A 23 13.08 -38.55 25.25
C VAL A 23 13.16 -37.20 25.94
N GLY A 24 13.47 -36.18 25.17
CA GLY A 24 13.40 -34.77 25.60
C GLY A 24 12.44 -33.98 24.72
N GLU A 25 11.97 -32.84 25.23
CA GLU A 25 11.18 -31.88 24.51
C GLU A 25 11.99 -30.60 24.25
N LEU A 26 11.85 -30.07 23.03
CA LEU A 26 12.42 -28.80 22.67
C LEU A 26 11.26 -27.74 22.68
N VAL A 27 11.36 -26.80 23.61
CA VAL A 27 10.40 -25.71 23.76
C VAL A 27 10.84 -24.53 22.91
N GLU A 28 9.99 -24.08 22.01
CA GLU A 28 10.21 -22.85 21.24
C GLU A 28 9.96 -21.66 22.15
N VAL A 29 10.93 -20.76 22.22
CA VAL A 29 10.92 -19.60 23.14
C VAL A 29 10.81 -18.27 22.41
N LEU A 30 11.00 -18.24 21.08
CA LEU A 30 10.86 -17.04 20.27
C LEU A 30 9.49 -17.02 19.58
N THR A 31 8.83 -15.88 19.66
CA THR A 31 7.65 -15.57 18.86
C THR A 31 7.90 -14.32 18.02
N ALA A 32 7.22 -14.20 16.87
CA ALA A 32 7.29 -13.04 16.01
C ALA A 32 5.87 -12.50 15.75
N ALA A 33 5.75 -11.18 15.68
CA ALA A 33 4.57 -10.48 15.20
C ALA A 33 5.00 -9.43 14.17
N LYS A 34 4.20 -9.22 13.15
CA LYS A 34 4.41 -8.18 12.13
C LYS A 34 3.13 -7.38 11.98
N THR A 35 3.24 -6.06 11.94
CA THR A 35 2.11 -5.15 11.77
C THR A 35 2.50 -3.99 10.89
N ALA A 36 1.54 -3.46 10.12
CA ALA A 36 1.66 -2.19 9.43
C ALA A 36 1.07 -1.08 10.32
N VAL A 37 1.74 0.06 10.43
CA VAL A 37 1.23 1.23 11.19
C VAL A 37 -0.06 1.73 10.56
N VAL A 38 -0.11 1.76 9.21
CA VAL A 38 -1.32 1.98 8.43
C VAL A 38 -1.43 0.83 7.44
N PRO A 39 -2.53 0.06 7.47
CA PRO A 39 -2.65 -1.15 6.64
C PRO A 39 -3.07 -0.86 5.19
N ASN A 40 -3.01 0.39 4.77
CA ASN A 40 -3.34 0.81 3.41
C ASN A 40 -2.16 1.50 2.74
N TYR A 41 -2.05 1.33 1.43
CA TYR A 41 -1.07 2.02 0.60
C TYR A 41 -1.71 2.68 -0.62
N GLU A 42 -1.03 3.68 -1.15
CA GLU A 42 -1.31 4.31 -2.43
C GLU A 42 -0.18 3.99 -3.42
N ARG A 43 -0.39 4.25 -4.70
CA ARG A 43 0.64 4.11 -5.72
C ARG A 43 1.85 4.98 -5.38
N GLY A 44 3.02 4.35 -5.23
CA GLY A 44 4.25 5.03 -4.83
C GLY A 44 4.27 5.52 -3.38
N GLY A 45 3.22 5.22 -2.60
CA GLY A 45 3.15 5.53 -1.17
C GLY A 45 4.01 4.59 -0.34
N THR A 46 4.21 4.94 0.93
CA THR A 46 5.07 4.21 1.87
C THR A 46 4.24 3.54 2.96
N VAL A 47 4.56 2.28 3.26
CA VAL A 47 4.04 1.53 4.41
C VAL A 47 5.14 1.41 5.46
N THR A 48 4.84 1.75 6.71
CA THR A 48 5.74 1.50 7.84
C THR A 48 5.36 0.19 8.51
N TYR A 49 6.31 -0.75 8.56
CA TYR A 49 6.16 -2.03 9.23
C TYR A 49 6.87 -2.07 10.57
N LEU A 50 6.27 -2.78 11.52
CA LEU A 50 6.86 -3.14 12.81
C LEU A 50 6.95 -4.66 12.89
N ILE A 51 8.17 -5.20 13.13
CA ILE A 51 8.39 -6.61 13.42
C ILE A 51 8.83 -6.70 14.88
N THR A 52 8.04 -7.40 15.70
CA THR A 52 8.33 -7.61 17.11
C THR A 52 8.72 -9.07 17.33
N LEU A 53 9.91 -9.30 17.88
CA LEU A 53 10.39 -10.60 18.31
C LEU A 53 10.37 -10.64 19.85
N THR A 54 9.71 -11.64 20.43
CA THR A 54 9.64 -11.82 21.89
C THR A 54 10.26 -13.14 22.28
N ASN A 55 11.23 -13.09 23.19
CA ASN A 55 11.94 -14.25 23.74
C ASN A 55 11.43 -14.52 25.15
N THR A 56 10.72 -15.62 25.35
CA THR A 56 10.21 -16.06 26.66
C THR A 56 11.20 -16.96 27.42
N GLY A 57 12.34 -17.28 26.78
CA GLY A 57 13.40 -18.10 27.37
C GLY A 57 14.26 -17.33 28.36
N THR A 58 15.07 -18.08 29.12
CA THR A 58 16.00 -17.55 30.14
C THR A 58 17.36 -17.19 29.61
N THR A 59 17.61 -17.41 28.31
CA THR A 59 18.88 -17.11 27.63
C THR A 59 18.61 -16.16 26.46
N ALA A 60 19.48 -15.16 26.25
CA ALA A 60 19.39 -14.26 25.11
C ALA A 60 19.64 -15.02 23.79
N LEU A 61 18.88 -14.71 22.77
CA LEU A 61 19.08 -15.18 21.42
C LEU A 61 19.89 -14.13 20.65
N THR A 62 21.09 -14.51 20.19
CA THR A 62 22.05 -13.58 19.57
C THR A 62 22.29 -13.91 18.10
N ASN A 63 22.75 -12.91 17.33
CA ASN A 63 23.06 -13.04 15.92
C ASN A 63 21.90 -13.58 15.06
N LEU A 64 20.66 -13.24 15.45
CA LEU A 64 19.52 -13.56 14.62
C LEU A 64 19.53 -12.69 13.36
N THR A 65 18.99 -13.26 12.29
CA THR A 65 18.73 -12.58 11.01
C THR A 65 17.23 -12.57 10.76
N VAL A 66 16.69 -11.40 10.45
CA VAL A 66 15.31 -11.23 10.00
C VAL A 66 15.35 -10.99 8.49
N THR A 67 14.66 -11.84 7.74
CA THR A 67 14.48 -11.71 6.29
C THR A 67 13.03 -11.38 6.01
N ASP A 68 12.80 -10.36 5.18
CA ASP A 68 11.47 -9.90 4.80
C ASP A 68 11.30 -10.06 3.30
N ASP A 69 10.22 -10.73 2.86
CA ASP A 69 10.00 -11.08 1.45
C ASP A 69 9.48 -9.90 0.61
N LEU A 70 9.18 -8.74 1.26
CA LEU A 70 8.64 -7.54 0.61
C LEU A 70 7.38 -7.83 -0.23
N GLY A 71 6.62 -8.85 0.16
CA GLY A 71 5.39 -9.28 -0.51
C GLY A 71 5.62 -9.89 -1.90
N GLY A 72 6.82 -10.40 -2.17
CA GLY A 72 7.17 -10.98 -3.46
C GLY A 72 6.21 -12.08 -3.91
N TYR A 73 5.77 -12.01 -5.18
CA TYR A 73 4.88 -13.01 -5.77
C TYR A 73 5.34 -13.42 -7.17
N THR A 74 4.93 -14.64 -7.59
CA THR A 74 5.30 -15.17 -8.89
C THR A 74 4.45 -14.53 -9.99
N PHE A 75 5.11 -13.98 -11.02
CA PHE A 75 4.47 -13.52 -12.23
C PHE A 75 5.19 -14.11 -13.45
N GLY A 76 4.52 -15.01 -14.19
CA GLY A 76 5.15 -15.80 -15.23
C GLY A 76 6.30 -16.65 -14.68
N ALA A 77 7.51 -16.48 -15.22
CA ALA A 77 8.73 -17.14 -14.74
C ALA A 77 9.53 -16.33 -13.71
N ASN A 78 9.08 -15.12 -13.36
CA ASN A 78 9.81 -14.19 -12.51
C ASN A 78 9.11 -14.02 -11.16
N THR A 79 9.87 -13.56 -10.15
CA THR A 79 9.31 -13.00 -8.92
C THR A 79 9.32 -11.48 -9.05
N VAL A 80 8.17 -10.85 -8.83
CA VAL A 80 8.01 -9.40 -8.75
C VAL A 80 7.71 -8.98 -7.33
N TYR A 81 8.11 -7.77 -6.96
CA TYR A 81 8.04 -7.29 -5.58
C TYR A 81 7.17 -6.05 -5.49
N PRO A 82 5.98 -6.15 -4.89
CA PRO A 82 5.06 -5.01 -4.72
C PRO A 82 5.60 -3.95 -3.77
N LEU A 83 6.56 -4.30 -2.92
CA LEU A 83 7.19 -3.40 -1.96
C LEU A 83 8.70 -3.31 -2.21
N ALA A 84 9.27 -2.12 -2.02
CA ALA A 84 10.70 -1.87 -2.05
C ALA A 84 11.13 -1.22 -0.74
N TYR A 85 12.17 -1.77 -0.09
CA TYR A 85 12.72 -1.21 1.14
C TYR A 85 13.23 0.23 0.93
N THR A 86 12.84 1.16 1.82
CA THR A 86 13.36 2.52 1.86
C THR A 86 14.68 2.55 2.62
N ALA A 87 15.77 2.81 1.92
CA ALA A 87 17.12 2.75 2.46
C ALA A 87 17.31 3.65 3.70
N GLY A 88 17.95 3.11 4.75
CA GLY A 88 18.22 3.84 5.99
C GLY A 88 17.01 4.00 6.93
N SER A 89 15.85 3.42 6.60
CA SER A 89 14.64 3.54 7.42
C SER A 89 14.60 2.58 8.63
N VAL A 90 15.45 1.52 8.67
CA VAL A 90 15.45 0.56 9.79
C VAL A 90 15.77 1.26 11.11
N ARG A 91 14.91 1.03 12.12
CA ARG A 91 15.11 1.38 13.51
C ARG A 91 15.02 0.12 14.35
N TYR A 92 15.95 -0.03 15.28
CA TYR A 92 16.10 -1.21 16.13
C TYR A 92 15.91 -0.82 17.59
N TYR A 93 14.88 -1.39 18.22
CA TYR A 93 14.59 -1.16 19.64
C TYR A 93 14.74 -2.47 20.39
N GLN A 94 15.37 -2.42 21.56
CA GLN A 94 15.50 -3.54 22.48
C GLN A 94 14.84 -3.16 23.80
N ASN A 95 13.81 -3.90 24.22
CA ASN A 95 12.99 -3.58 25.38
C ASN A 95 12.50 -2.10 25.39
N GLY A 96 12.11 -1.59 24.22
CA GLY A 96 11.65 -0.21 24.03
C GLY A 96 12.76 0.85 23.92
N ALA A 97 14.03 0.52 24.15
CA ALA A 97 15.16 1.44 24.01
C ALA A 97 15.76 1.36 22.60
N LEU A 98 15.92 2.51 21.93
CA LEU A 98 16.57 2.61 20.64
C LEU A 98 18.04 2.17 20.73
N GLN A 99 18.45 1.31 19.81
CA GLN A 99 19.80 0.78 19.68
C GLN A 99 20.49 1.33 18.42
N ALA A 100 21.79 1.05 18.29
CA ALA A 100 22.51 1.27 17.05
C ALA A 100 21.86 0.48 15.90
N ALA A 101 21.86 1.07 14.70
CA ALA A 101 21.29 0.42 13.52
C ALA A 101 21.99 -0.92 13.25
N PRO A 102 21.23 -2.00 13.01
CA PRO A 102 21.80 -3.30 12.66
C PRO A 102 22.34 -3.29 11.23
N ALA A 103 23.04 -4.34 10.82
CA ALA A 103 23.45 -4.50 9.43
C ALA A 103 22.23 -4.81 8.55
N VAL A 104 22.07 -4.05 7.45
CA VAL A 104 20.93 -4.14 6.53
C VAL A 104 21.41 -4.39 5.11
N THR A 105 20.85 -5.42 4.46
CA THR A 105 20.95 -5.64 3.02
C THR A 105 19.59 -5.37 2.41
N ALA A 106 19.51 -4.38 1.53
CA ALA A 106 18.23 -3.84 1.01
C ALA A 106 17.38 -4.87 0.25
N GLY A 107 18.01 -5.83 -0.40
CA GLY A 107 17.32 -6.89 -1.13
C GLY A 107 16.66 -6.47 -2.44
N PRO A 108 15.64 -7.13 -2.94
CA PRO A 108 14.77 -8.12 -2.30
C PRO A 108 15.38 -9.55 -2.21
N PRO A 109 15.15 -10.32 -1.13
CA PRO A 109 14.44 -9.92 0.09
C PRO A 109 15.27 -8.94 0.97
N LEU A 110 14.59 -8.11 1.78
CA LEU A 110 15.24 -7.29 2.80
C LEU A 110 15.83 -8.20 3.88
N THR A 111 17.10 -8.02 4.26
CA THR A 111 17.77 -8.79 5.31
C THR A 111 18.33 -7.87 6.37
N ILE A 112 17.99 -8.13 7.64
CA ILE A 112 18.45 -7.38 8.82
C ILE A 112 19.17 -8.36 9.75
N SER A 113 20.48 -8.18 9.96
CA SER A 113 21.35 -9.13 10.65
C SER A 113 21.91 -8.58 11.95
N GLY A 114 22.39 -9.48 12.83
CA GLY A 114 23.01 -9.11 14.10
C GLY A 114 22.00 -8.77 15.19
N ILE A 115 20.77 -9.25 15.09
CA ILE A 115 19.71 -8.98 16.07
C ILE A 115 19.95 -9.83 17.33
N THR A 116 19.84 -9.18 18.49
CA THR A 116 19.90 -9.84 19.80
C THR A 116 18.60 -9.61 20.56
N VAL A 117 17.87 -10.69 20.86
CA VAL A 117 16.65 -10.65 21.67
C VAL A 117 16.99 -11.07 23.10
N PRO A 118 16.90 -10.18 24.12
CA PRO A 118 17.25 -10.49 25.51
C PRO A 118 16.45 -11.65 26.08
N ALA A 119 16.95 -12.30 27.08
CA ALA A 119 16.22 -13.28 27.87
C ALA A 119 14.99 -12.61 28.51
N GLY A 120 13.83 -13.21 28.38
CA GLY A 120 12.56 -12.66 28.87
C GLY A 120 12.18 -11.29 28.31
N GLY A 121 12.79 -10.87 27.17
CA GLY A 121 12.64 -9.55 26.59
C GLY A 121 12.15 -9.57 25.15
N ASN A 122 12.14 -8.39 24.54
CA ASN A 122 11.69 -8.22 23.17
C ASN A 122 12.59 -7.27 22.34
N VAL A 123 12.39 -7.36 21.04
CA VAL A 123 12.98 -6.47 20.05
C VAL A 123 11.87 -5.99 19.11
N THR A 124 11.90 -4.72 18.75
CA THR A 124 11.07 -4.19 17.67
C THR A 124 11.96 -3.59 16.58
N LEU A 125 11.78 -4.07 15.37
CA LEU A 125 12.36 -3.51 14.16
C LEU A 125 11.26 -2.70 13.45
N ALA A 126 11.47 -1.39 13.24
CA ALA A 126 10.63 -0.56 12.41
C ALA A 126 11.35 -0.29 11.10
N TYR A 127 10.66 -0.35 9.96
CA TYR A 127 11.20 -0.01 8.65
C TYR A 127 10.10 0.47 7.72
N GLU A 128 10.50 1.17 6.65
CA GLU A 128 9.61 1.68 5.61
C GLU A 128 9.82 0.92 4.31
N ALA A 129 8.71 0.67 3.61
CA ALA A 129 8.71 0.09 2.27
C ALA A 129 7.76 0.87 1.36
N ALA A 130 8.26 1.29 0.19
CA ALA A 130 7.47 1.99 -0.81
C ALA A 130 6.73 1.00 -1.71
N ALA A 131 5.47 1.30 -2.06
CA ALA A 131 4.72 0.56 -3.05
C ALA A 131 5.31 0.78 -4.45
N THR A 132 5.66 -0.30 -5.14
CA THR A 132 6.24 -0.29 -6.48
C THR A 132 5.15 -0.33 -7.56
N GLU A 133 5.57 -0.34 -8.84
CA GLU A 133 4.69 -0.59 -9.97
C GLU A 133 4.05 -2.00 -9.97
N PHE A 134 4.57 -2.92 -9.17
CA PHE A 134 4.04 -4.28 -9.01
C PHE A 134 3.04 -4.42 -7.87
N ALA A 135 2.79 -3.34 -7.13
CA ALA A 135 1.77 -3.33 -6.09
C ALA A 135 0.36 -3.26 -6.73
N PRO A 136 -0.53 -4.22 -6.44
CA PRO A 136 -1.89 -4.21 -6.99
C PRO A 136 -2.67 -3.01 -6.45
N LEU A 137 -3.50 -2.38 -7.29
CA LEU A 137 -4.23 -1.16 -6.95
C LEU A 137 -5.75 -1.31 -7.01
N ALA A 138 -6.28 -2.47 -7.42
CA ALA A 138 -7.71 -2.74 -7.37
C ALA A 138 -8.21 -2.81 -5.91
N ALA A 139 -9.42 -2.35 -5.64
CA ALA A 139 -9.95 -2.17 -4.28
C ALA A 139 -9.89 -3.45 -3.41
N GLU A 140 -10.13 -4.61 -4.02
CA GLU A 140 -10.17 -5.91 -3.32
C GLU A 140 -8.81 -6.63 -3.30
N SER A 141 -7.74 -6.01 -3.80
CA SER A 141 -6.43 -6.65 -3.82
C SER A 141 -5.67 -6.45 -2.51
N THR A 142 -4.67 -7.30 -2.31
CA THR A 142 -3.86 -7.29 -1.10
C THR A 142 -2.40 -7.57 -1.42
N VAL A 143 -1.51 -7.10 -0.54
CA VAL A 143 -0.10 -7.51 -0.47
C VAL A 143 0.13 -8.20 0.85
N VAL A 144 0.52 -9.47 0.78
CA VAL A 144 0.90 -10.28 1.94
C VAL A 144 2.42 -10.21 2.08
N ASN A 145 2.90 -9.64 3.18
CA ASN A 145 4.33 -9.43 3.44
C ASN A 145 4.79 -10.23 4.66
N THR A 146 5.77 -11.15 4.48
CA THR A 146 6.21 -12.11 5.48
C THR A 146 7.63 -11.82 5.93
N ALA A 147 7.82 -11.73 7.24
CA ALA A 147 9.12 -11.68 7.87
C ALA A 147 9.45 -13.04 8.50
N THR A 148 10.70 -13.48 8.36
CA THR A 148 11.23 -14.72 8.92
C THR A 148 12.44 -14.43 9.78
N ALA A 149 12.40 -14.78 11.07
CA ALA A 149 13.53 -14.69 11.98
C ALA A 149 14.20 -16.07 12.09
N ALA A 150 15.51 -16.13 11.86
CA ALA A 150 16.31 -17.34 11.91
C ALA A 150 17.68 -17.06 12.58
N GLY A 151 18.31 -18.09 13.11
CA GLY A 151 19.67 -17.99 13.69
C GLY A 151 19.99 -19.10 14.67
N ALA A 152 21.20 -19.05 15.21
CA ALA A 152 21.64 -20.00 16.20
C ALA A 152 20.78 -19.93 17.48
N GLY A 153 20.49 -21.09 18.07
CA GLY A 153 19.62 -21.20 19.25
C GLY A 153 18.12 -21.34 18.94
N LEU A 154 17.72 -21.25 17.68
CA LEU A 154 16.37 -21.58 17.24
C LEU A 154 16.34 -22.98 16.60
N ALA A 155 15.34 -23.78 16.98
CA ALA A 155 15.11 -25.08 16.35
C ALA A 155 14.56 -24.93 14.95
N ASN A 156 13.65 -23.96 14.77
CA ASN A 156 13.00 -23.61 13.51
C ASN A 156 13.00 -22.10 13.34
N PRO A 157 13.02 -21.59 12.10
CA PRO A 157 12.71 -20.19 11.83
C PRO A 157 11.30 -19.83 12.31
N VAL A 158 11.14 -18.60 12.79
CA VAL A 158 9.84 -18.06 13.24
C VAL A 158 9.37 -17.02 12.23
N THR A 159 8.12 -17.14 11.77
CA THR A 159 7.54 -16.26 10.76
C THR A 159 6.44 -15.39 11.34
N ALA A 160 6.30 -14.20 10.78
CA ALA A 160 5.17 -13.30 11.02
C ALA A 160 4.76 -12.65 9.69
N THR A 161 3.47 -12.52 9.47
CA THR A 161 2.90 -12.03 8.22
C THR A 161 1.96 -10.86 8.51
N GLU A 162 2.00 -9.85 7.65
CA GLU A 162 1.07 -8.73 7.65
C GLU A 162 0.50 -8.55 6.24
N THR A 163 -0.78 -8.19 6.19
CA THR A 163 -1.50 -7.95 4.93
C THR A 163 -1.89 -6.48 4.85
N VAL A 164 -1.51 -5.83 3.75
CA VAL A 164 -1.91 -4.45 3.44
C VAL A 164 -2.70 -4.41 2.14
N SER A 165 -3.57 -3.41 2.01
CA SER A 165 -4.46 -3.23 0.86
C SER A 165 -4.26 -1.86 0.23
N PRO A 166 -4.58 -1.64 -1.06
CA PRO A 166 -4.64 -0.31 -1.59
C PRO A 166 -5.72 0.52 -0.89
N LEU A 167 -5.47 1.81 -0.73
CA LEU A 167 -6.46 2.75 -0.18
C LEU A 167 -7.69 2.78 -1.11
N SER A 168 -8.85 2.43 -0.58
CA SER A 168 -10.13 2.51 -1.32
C SER A 168 -10.69 3.91 -1.22
N ALA A 169 -10.38 4.77 -2.21
CA ALA A 169 -10.83 6.15 -2.28
C ALA A 169 -10.89 6.65 -3.72
N ALA A 170 -11.73 7.66 -3.97
CA ALA A 170 -11.65 8.47 -5.17
C ALA A 170 -10.52 9.51 -5.00
N GLN A 171 -9.71 9.70 -6.03
CA GLN A 171 -8.63 10.68 -6.09
C GLN A 171 -8.86 11.60 -7.28
N LEU A 172 -9.50 12.75 -7.02
CA LEU A 172 -9.97 13.64 -8.06
C LEU A 172 -8.98 14.76 -8.37
N ALA A 173 -8.82 15.05 -9.66
CA ALA A 173 -8.15 16.23 -10.18
C ALA A 173 -9.03 16.89 -11.24
N ILE A 174 -8.93 18.21 -11.40
CA ILE A 174 -9.69 18.98 -12.38
C ILE A 174 -8.75 19.78 -13.27
N ASN A 175 -9.06 19.81 -14.58
CA ASN A 175 -8.43 20.66 -15.56
C ASN A 175 -9.51 21.50 -16.26
N LYS A 176 -9.19 22.77 -16.58
CA LYS A 176 -10.07 23.71 -17.29
C LYS A 176 -9.41 24.12 -18.60
N ALA A 177 -10.18 24.07 -19.68
CA ALA A 177 -9.79 24.56 -21.01
C ALA A 177 -10.84 25.54 -21.55
N LEU A 178 -10.42 26.41 -22.46
CA LEU A 178 -11.27 27.42 -23.14
C LEU A 178 -11.09 27.31 -24.66
N SER A 179 -12.19 27.34 -25.38
CA SER A 179 -12.19 27.38 -26.86
C SER A 179 -13.37 28.20 -27.39
N PRO A 180 -13.18 29.12 -28.34
CA PRO A 180 -11.90 29.65 -28.79
C PRO A 180 -11.22 30.51 -27.70
N THR A 181 -9.90 30.69 -27.77
CA THR A 181 -9.14 31.57 -26.86
C THR A 181 -9.26 33.06 -27.20
N THR A 182 -9.76 33.36 -28.40
CA THR A 182 -10.06 34.73 -28.87
C THR A 182 -11.52 34.76 -29.36
N VAL A 183 -12.31 35.62 -28.82
CA VAL A 183 -13.73 35.78 -29.14
C VAL A 183 -14.07 37.25 -29.36
N THR A 184 -14.99 37.53 -30.29
CA THR A 184 -15.53 38.88 -30.50
C THR A 184 -16.64 39.17 -29.51
N GLU A 185 -16.99 40.45 -29.34
CA GLU A 185 -18.20 40.85 -28.63
C GLU A 185 -19.42 40.11 -29.23
N ASN A 186 -20.30 39.56 -28.38
CA ASN A 186 -21.41 38.69 -28.74
C ASN A 186 -20.96 37.34 -29.38
N GLY A 187 -19.69 36.98 -29.32
CA GLY A 187 -19.18 35.69 -29.76
C GLY A 187 -19.43 34.59 -28.74
N GLN A 188 -19.41 33.36 -29.23
CA GLN A 188 -19.63 32.18 -28.40
C GLN A 188 -18.29 31.57 -27.97
N LEU A 189 -18.22 31.13 -26.73
CA LEU A 189 -17.10 30.37 -26.21
C LEU A 189 -17.56 29.18 -25.37
N THR A 190 -16.66 28.22 -25.20
CA THR A 190 -16.92 27.01 -24.41
C THR A 190 -15.78 26.80 -23.39
N TYR A 191 -16.14 26.73 -22.12
CA TYR A 191 -15.29 26.20 -21.07
C TYR A 191 -15.48 24.70 -20.95
N THR A 192 -14.39 23.96 -20.90
CA THR A 192 -14.38 22.52 -20.69
C THR A 192 -13.68 22.20 -19.40
N PHE A 193 -14.37 21.56 -18.47
CA PHE A 193 -13.83 21.06 -17.22
C PHE A 193 -13.71 19.55 -17.32
N THR A 194 -12.50 19.04 -17.28
CA THR A 194 -12.22 17.61 -17.26
C THR A 194 -11.85 17.21 -15.84
N VAL A 195 -12.71 16.42 -15.18
CA VAL A 195 -12.43 15.81 -13.87
C VAL A 195 -11.89 14.43 -14.11
N GLN A 196 -10.75 14.13 -13.51
CA GLN A 196 -10.09 12.82 -13.57
C GLN A 196 -10.10 12.18 -12.18
N ASN A 197 -10.36 10.89 -12.13
CA ASN A 197 -10.28 10.07 -10.92
C ASN A 197 -9.18 9.02 -11.10
N SER A 198 -8.08 9.17 -10.40
CA SER A 198 -6.98 8.18 -10.36
C SER A 198 -7.14 7.13 -9.26
N GLY A 199 -8.15 7.27 -8.40
CA GLY A 199 -8.47 6.33 -7.34
C GLY A 199 -9.25 5.11 -7.82
N ASN A 200 -9.22 4.05 -7.05
CA ASN A 200 -9.89 2.77 -7.33
C ASN A 200 -11.38 2.73 -6.95
N THR A 201 -11.92 3.82 -6.45
CA THR A 201 -13.33 3.98 -6.07
C THR A 201 -13.94 5.10 -6.89
N ALA A 202 -15.16 4.90 -7.39
CA ALA A 202 -15.89 5.94 -8.11
C ALA A 202 -16.28 7.08 -7.16
N ALA A 203 -16.22 8.31 -7.64
CA ALA A 203 -16.93 9.43 -7.03
C ALA A 203 -18.36 9.42 -7.53
N ASP A 204 -19.23 8.71 -6.85
CA ASP A 204 -20.66 8.62 -7.13
C ASP A 204 -21.44 9.84 -6.62
N ALA A 205 -22.77 9.83 -6.69
CA ALA A 205 -23.60 10.94 -6.24
C ALA A 205 -23.41 11.25 -4.73
N ALA A 206 -23.08 10.25 -3.90
CA ALA A 206 -22.86 10.44 -2.47
C ALA A 206 -21.53 11.16 -2.16
N ALA A 207 -20.59 11.19 -3.11
CA ALA A 207 -19.37 11.98 -3.00
C ALA A 207 -19.60 13.49 -3.06
N ASN A 208 -20.81 13.93 -3.46
CA ASN A 208 -21.24 15.32 -3.51
C ASN A 208 -20.25 16.23 -4.27
N VAL A 209 -19.72 15.77 -5.40
CA VAL A 209 -18.79 16.56 -6.21
C VAL A 209 -19.50 17.80 -6.74
N VAL A 210 -18.89 18.98 -6.53
CA VAL A 210 -19.39 20.27 -7.01
C VAL A 210 -18.26 20.97 -7.78
N ILE A 211 -18.57 21.43 -8.99
CA ILE A 211 -17.70 22.29 -9.80
C ILE A 211 -18.23 23.71 -9.73
N THR A 212 -17.41 24.65 -9.28
CA THR A 212 -17.73 26.08 -9.22
C THR A 212 -16.76 26.88 -10.08
N ASP A 213 -17.25 27.92 -10.70
CA ASP A 213 -16.44 28.88 -11.44
C ASP A 213 -17.11 30.26 -11.43
N THR A 214 -16.34 31.32 -11.64
CA THR A 214 -16.87 32.66 -11.87
C THR A 214 -16.40 33.12 -13.23
N PHE A 215 -17.35 33.17 -14.20
CA PHE A 215 -17.00 33.55 -15.55
C PHE A 215 -16.84 35.09 -15.69
N ASP A 216 -15.66 35.46 -16.22
CA ASP A 216 -15.35 36.83 -16.61
C ASP A 216 -14.66 36.78 -17.98
N PRO A 217 -15.28 37.31 -19.03
CA PRO A 217 -16.59 37.99 -19.07
C PRO A 217 -17.76 37.09 -18.70
N ARG A 218 -18.84 37.69 -18.19
CA ARG A 218 -20.06 36.97 -17.86
C ARG A 218 -20.71 36.42 -19.15
N LEU A 219 -21.28 35.23 -19.02
CA LEU A 219 -21.89 34.57 -20.17
C LEU A 219 -23.39 34.73 -20.15
N SER A 220 -23.97 34.79 -21.36
CA SER A 220 -25.41 34.71 -21.60
C SER A 220 -25.76 33.45 -22.45
N ASN A 221 -27.01 33.04 -22.47
CA ASN A 221 -27.52 31.91 -23.26
C ASN A 221 -26.74 30.62 -23.02
N LEU A 222 -26.54 30.25 -21.72
CA LEU A 222 -25.73 29.08 -21.34
C LEU A 222 -26.37 27.79 -21.85
N THR A 223 -25.51 26.94 -22.39
CA THR A 223 -25.75 25.52 -22.60
C THR A 223 -24.72 24.73 -21.80
N VAL A 224 -25.19 23.87 -20.88
CA VAL A 224 -24.35 23.10 -20.00
C VAL A 224 -24.56 21.62 -20.29
N THR A 225 -23.46 20.85 -20.47
CA THR A 225 -23.54 19.41 -20.66
C THR A 225 -22.55 18.68 -19.73
N LEU A 226 -22.95 17.50 -19.26
CA LEU A 226 -22.08 16.58 -18.55
C LEU A 226 -21.95 15.28 -19.36
N ASN A 227 -20.74 14.92 -19.77
CA ASN A 227 -20.49 13.79 -20.67
C ASN A 227 -21.37 13.80 -21.93
N GLY A 228 -21.61 15.00 -22.51
CA GLY A 228 -22.44 15.20 -23.65
C GLY A 228 -23.97 15.27 -23.39
N THR A 229 -24.43 14.99 -22.18
CA THR A 229 -25.83 15.07 -21.78
C THR A 229 -26.14 16.45 -21.23
N ALA A 230 -27.18 17.10 -21.75
CA ALA A 230 -27.60 18.44 -21.33
C ALA A 230 -28.06 18.45 -19.87
N LEU A 231 -27.59 19.43 -19.09
CA LEU A 231 -28.03 19.71 -17.74
C LEU A 231 -29.10 20.80 -17.70
N THR A 232 -29.97 20.75 -16.69
CA THR A 232 -31.09 21.67 -16.49
C THR A 232 -30.91 22.51 -15.23
N ALA A 233 -31.05 23.83 -15.37
CA ALA A 233 -31.12 24.75 -14.23
C ALA A 233 -32.56 24.83 -13.69
N PRO A 234 -32.74 25.04 -12.36
CA PRO A 234 -31.74 25.13 -11.32
C PRO A 234 -31.48 23.78 -10.67
N THR A 235 -32.02 22.67 -11.17
CA THR A 235 -32.00 21.35 -10.52
C THR A 235 -30.64 20.65 -10.60
N GLN A 236 -29.86 20.93 -11.65
CA GLN A 236 -28.56 20.27 -11.87
C GLN A 236 -27.36 21.24 -11.85
N TYR A 237 -27.63 22.53 -12.14
CA TYR A 237 -26.65 23.60 -11.98
C TYR A 237 -27.36 24.92 -11.70
N THR A 238 -26.63 25.90 -11.19
CA THR A 238 -27.05 27.29 -11.03
C THR A 238 -26.07 28.22 -11.72
N TYR A 239 -26.57 29.34 -12.22
CA TYR A 239 -25.77 30.41 -12.78
C TYR A 239 -26.38 31.76 -12.41
N ASP A 240 -25.58 32.62 -11.78
CA ASP A 240 -25.96 34.00 -11.48
C ASP A 240 -25.36 34.93 -12.55
N ALA A 241 -26.21 35.43 -13.47
CA ALA A 241 -25.78 36.32 -14.54
C ALA A 241 -25.29 37.68 -14.03
N ALA A 242 -25.64 38.09 -12.79
CA ALA A 242 -25.18 39.35 -12.22
C ALA A 242 -23.73 39.26 -11.71
N THR A 243 -23.31 38.12 -11.24
CA THR A 243 -21.97 37.89 -10.69
C THR A 243 -21.06 37.05 -11.57
N GLY A 244 -21.63 36.29 -12.53
CA GLY A 244 -20.91 35.29 -13.32
C GLY A 244 -20.68 33.96 -12.59
N LEU A 245 -21.20 33.79 -11.37
CA LEU A 245 -21.00 32.59 -10.56
C LEU A 245 -21.80 31.40 -11.13
N PHE A 246 -21.07 30.37 -11.45
CA PHE A 246 -21.58 29.05 -11.87
C PHE A 246 -21.32 28.01 -10.81
N SER A 247 -22.27 27.10 -10.58
CA SER A 247 -22.09 25.96 -9.68
C SER A 247 -22.94 24.79 -10.14
N THR A 248 -22.35 23.59 -10.20
CA THR A 248 -23.15 22.35 -10.30
C THR A 248 -23.82 22.04 -8.96
N VAL A 249 -24.95 21.34 -9.00
CA VAL A 249 -25.60 20.84 -7.78
C VAL A 249 -24.85 19.60 -7.29
N ALA A 250 -24.70 19.46 -5.97
CA ALA A 250 -24.04 18.30 -5.34
C ALA A 250 -24.70 16.97 -5.79
N GLY A 251 -23.87 15.97 -6.10
CA GLY A 251 -24.31 14.66 -6.55
C GLY A 251 -24.66 14.56 -8.05
N VAL A 252 -24.66 15.66 -8.80
CA VAL A 252 -24.87 15.64 -10.26
C VAL A 252 -23.63 15.16 -10.99
N VAL A 253 -22.45 15.64 -10.57
CA VAL A 253 -21.18 15.23 -11.18
C VAL A 253 -20.72 13.93 -10.54
N THR A 254 -20.64 12.88 -11.36
CA THR A 254 -20.09 11.58 -10.95
C THR A 254 -18.88 11.25 -11.83
N VAL A 255 -17.84 10.66 -11.22
CA VAL A 255 -16.60 10.31 -11.93
C VAL A 255 -16.30 8.85 -11.69
N PRO A 256 -16.19 8.00 -12.73
CA PRO A 256 -15.89 6.59 -12.59
C PRO A 256 -14.56 6.37 -11.85
N ALA A 257 -14.39 5.20 -11.23
CA ALA A 257 -13.09 4.77 -10.75
C ALA A 257 -12.09 4.66 -11.90
N ALA A 258 -10.81 4.75 -11.57
CA ALA A 258 -9.75 4.40 -12.51
C ALA A 258 -9.83 2.92 -12.91
N THR A 259 -9.46 2.62 -14.14
CA THR A 259 -9.22 1.25 -14.60
C THR A 259 -7.79 0.87 -14.31
N VAL A 260 -7.61 -0.20 -13.53
CA VAL A 260 -6.30 -0.76 -13.19
C VAL A 260 -6.10 -2.02 -14.00
N THR A 261 -5.01 -2.10 -14.75
CA THR A 261 -4.64 -3.27 -15.55
C THR A 261 -3.21 -3.71 -15.24
N GLN A 262 -2.98 -5.02 -15.18
CA GLN A 262 -1.64 -5.58 -15.05
C GLN A 262 -1.10 -5.91 -16.44
N ASP A 263 0.07 -5.38 -16.78
CA ASP A 263 0.76 -5.69 -18.02
C ASP A 263 1.19 -7.16 -18.03
N THR A 264 0.79 -7.91 -19.06
CA THR A 264 0.97 -9.36 -19.14
C THR A 264 2.42 -9.78 -19.42
N ALA A 265 3.28 -8.87 -19.86
CA ALA A 265 4.68 -9.14 -20.12
C ALA A 265 5.57 -8.82 -18.93
N THR A 266 5.30 -7.72 -18.24
CA THR A 266 6.14 -7.19 -17.15
C THR A 266 5.59 -7.46 -15.76
N GLY A 267 4.27 -7.61 -15.62
CA GLY A 267 3.57 -7.71 -14.34
C GLY A 267 3.31 -6.36 -13.68
N ALA A 268 3.75 -5.25 -14.27
CA ALA A 268 3.54 -3.91 -13.74
C ALA A 268 2.06 -3.48 -13.88
N TYR A 269 1.56 -2.74 -12.89
CA TYR A 269 0.21 -2.17 -12.93
C TYR A 269 0.19 -0.80 -13.57
N THR A 270 -0.75 -0.59 -14.48
CA THR A 270 -1.05 0.69 -15.10
C THR A 270 -2.41 1.19 -14.67
N VAL A 271 -2.54 2.51 -14.53
CA VAL A 271 -3.78 3.18 -14.10
C VAL A 271 -4.23 4.11 -15.21
N VAL A 272 -5.45 3.89 -15.70
CA VAL A 272 -6.13 4.80 -16.63
C VAL A 272 -7.21 5.51 -15.81
N PRO A 273 -7.10 6.83 -15.57
CA PRO A 273 -8.09 7.57 -14.79
C PRO A 273 -9.50 7.48 -15.37
N GLY A 274 -10.49 7.31 -14.51
CA GLY A 274 -11.88 7.57 -14.85
C GLY A 274 -12.06 9.06 -15.12
N THR A 275 -12.95 9.44 -16.04
CA THR A 275 -13.13 10.84 -16.44
C THR A 275 -14.59 11.25 -16.49
N ALA A 276 -14.86 12.50 -16.15
CA ALA A 276 -16.11 13.19 -16.42
C ALA A 276 -15.80 14.55 -17.04
N THR A 277 -16.54 14.93 -18.06
CA THR A 277 -16.35 16.20 -18.79
C THR A 277 -17.61 17.06 -18.68
N LEU A 278 -17.47 18.21 -18.03
CA LEU A 278 -18.48 19.26 -18.00
C LEU A 278 -18.13 20.31 -19.04
N THR A 279 -19.07 20.66 -19.91
CA THR A 279 -18.89 21.81 -20.82
C THR A 279 -19.91 22.89 -20.50
N VAL A 280 -19.46 24.12 -20.51
CA VAL A 280 -20.30 25.31 -20.37
C VAL A 280 -20.05 26.20 -21.59
N THR A 281 -21.02 26.27 -22.47
CA THR A 281 -21.00 27.13 -23.66
C THR A 281 -21.91 28.32 -23.44
N GLY A 282 -21.45 29.51 -23.79
CA GLY A 282 -22.23 30.74 -23.67
C GLY A 282 -21.74 31.83 -24.59
N THR A 283 -22.53 32.90 -24.67
CA THR A 283 -22.21 34.11 -25.44
C THR A 283 -21.68 35.19 -24.50
N VAL A 284 -20.59 35.85 -24.89
CA VAL A 284 -19.97 36.98 -24.18
C VAL A 284 -20.74 38.25 -24.34
#